data_2ceeec361970ba8a18d93deefca8dc54
#
_entry.id   2ceeec361970ba8a18d93deefca8dc54
#
_cell.length_a   1.000
_cell.length_b   1.000
_cell.length_c   1.000
_cell.angle_alpha   90.00
_cell.angle_beta   90.00
_cell.angle_gamma   90.00
#
_symmetry.space_group_name_H-M   'P 1'
#
loop_
_entity.id
_entity.type
_entity.pdbx_description
1 polymer ?
#
loop_
_entity_poly.entity_id
_entity_poly.type
_entity_poly.pdbx_seq_one_letter_code
_entity_poly.pdbx_strand_id
1 'polypeptide(L)'
;MIKKVALWSGSLVTIILIILAIVFALFFKEKIRAKEIQPQSTILQKISEQKELRVGMLRSLTTLYVDYRNPNVVGGFEYALLKKFSDSLNVKLKIIFANTLPELIEKSRDGKIDLLAAQIKGYPEELTNFDASEAFHPIVQQLVYLKGSAKPYSFVDIKGNLTIPKYSSQSYILRNISTQYSELNWHESDILNQEELLKLVVDKKIDYTIANHNTIAIMQRIYPLLTVAFTVDDNWSQNWYFPKSQDHSLRDKFNHFIKKAYKDGTIQKLEYHYFNHMNKFDYVDTQRFIQAIKQTLPKYQAFFEKYASSYELDWKLIAAISYQESHWNPKAASSTGVRGMMMLTKPTADSLGIKNRLDAEQSIKGGTIYIKQIINRIPDTIPNEERIWFALAAYNMGMGHLWDARSLAIKLNKNPDSWQDVRQILPLLSEEEYYTDLKYGFARGYQAVHFVDSIQQYYMSLVGYLLESELRQKHIDEKFDLISLDFASE
;
A
#
# COMPACT_ATOMS: atom_id res chain seq x y z
N MET A 1 60.21 69.01 36.81
CA MET A 1 59.89 67.59 37.02
C MET A 1 58.42 67.21 36.72
N ILE A 2 57.46 68.13 36.72
CA ILE A 2 56.02 67.84 36.51
C ILE A 2 55.59 67.55 35.10
N LYS A 3 56.28 68.07 34.06
CA LYS A 3 55.91 67.84 32.64
C LYS A 3 56.29 66.44 32.08
N LYS A 4 57.24 65.72 32.70
CA LYS A 4 57.59 64.35 32.29
C LYS A 4 56.70 63.27 32.83
N VAL A 5 56.02 63.51 33.95
CA VAL A 5 55.08 62.57 34.57
C VAL A 5 53.73 62.53 33.79
N ALA A 6 53.27 63.66 33.25
CA ALA A 6 52.04 63.74 32.48
C ALA A 6 52.12 63.06 31.09
N LEU A 7 53.35 63.01 30.48
CA LEU A 7 53.54 62.27 29.17
C LEU A 7 53.56 60.73 29.36
N TRP A 8 54.00 60.26 30.51
CA TRP A 8 54.05 58.79 30.81
C TRP A 8 52.67 58.25 31.20
N SER A 9 51.82 59.03 31.86
CA SER A 9 50.48 58.61 32.22
C SER A 9 49.54 58.52 31.01
N GLY A 10 49.72 59.43 30.01
CA GLY A 10 48.96 59.39 28.77
C GLY A 10 49.29 58.21 27.87
N SER A 11 50.58 57.79 27.81
CA SER A 11 51.00 56.65 27.03
C SER A 11 50.58 55.30 27.66
N LEU A 12 50.54 55.23 29.00
CA LEU A 12 50.07 54.03 29.72
C LEU A 12 48.56 53.80 29.51
N VAL A 13 47.77 54.87 29.57
CA VAL A 13 46.31 54.81 29.31
C VAL A 13 46.00 54.40 27.87
N THR A 14 46.75 54.92 26.89
CA THR A 14 46.55 54.50 25.49
C THR A 14 46.95 53.04 25.27
N ILE A 15 47.98 52.54 25.90
CA ILE A 15 48.38 51.12 25.80
C ILE A 15 47.30 50.21 26.43
N ILE A 16 46.75 50.58 27.59
CA ILE A 16 45.64 49.85 28.25
C ILE A 16 44.38 49.83 27.38
N LEU A 17 44.04 50.94 26.75
CA LEU A 17 42.87 51.01 25.82
C LEU A 17 43.08 50.15 24.57
N ILE A 18 44.30 50.13 24.02
CA ILE A 18 44.62 49.26 22.89
C ILE A 18 44.55 47.80 23.28
N ILE A 19 45.08 47.41 24.46
CA ILE A 19 44.96 46.04 24.98
C ILE A 19 43.53 45.64 25.20
N LEU A 20 42.70 46.51 25.80
CA LEU A 20 41.28 46.28 25.97
C LEU A 20 40.51 46.14 24.66
N ALA A 21 40.84 46.94 23.63
CA ALA A 21 40.25 46.83 22.31
C ALA A 21 40.67 45.51 21.60
N ILE A 22 41.91 45.08 21.75
CA ILE A 22 42.37 43.79 21.23
C ILE A 22 41.69 42.61 21.91
N VAL A 23 41.57 42.64 23.25
CA VAL A 23 40.89 41.62 24.06
C VAL A 23 39.40 41.58 23.65
N PHE A 24 38.77 42.76 23.53
CA PHE A 24 37.38 42.83 23.08
C PHE A 24 37.19 42.30 21.65
N ALA A 25 38.10 42.65 20.71
CA ALA A 25 38.06 42.15 19.35
C ALA A 25 38.31 40.62 19.31
N LEU A 26 39.21 40.07 20.12
CA LEU A 26 39.43 38.64 20.24
C LEU A 26 38.19 37.91 20.82
N PHE A 27 37.58 38.50 21.86
CA PHE A 27 36.36 37.96 22.50
C PHE A 27 35.17 37.98 21.53
N PHE A 28 35.02 39.07 20.73
CA PHE A 28 34.00 39.17 19.69
C PHE A 28 34.26 38.20 18.55
N LYS A 29 35.51 38.02 18.15
CA LYS A 29 35.93 37.04 17.10
C LYS A 29 35.70 35.60 17.54
N GLU A 30 35.97 35.27 18.81
CA GLU A 30 35.63 33.96 19.39
C GLU A 30 34.11 33.73 19.48
N LYS A 31 33.35 34.77 19.87
CA LYS A 31 31.88 34.68 19.94
C LYS A 31 31.20 34.59 18.60
N ILE A 32 31.74 35.25 17.57
CA ILE A 32 31.33 35.07 16.14
C ILE A 32 31.71 33.68 15.66
N ARG A 33 32.92 33.20 15.92
CA ARG A 33 33.39 31.87 15.53
C ARG A 33 32.62 30.75 16.25
N ALA A 34 32.23 30.93 17.51
CA ALA A 34 31.36 30.02 18.25
C ALA A 34 29.90 30.02 17.72
N LYS A 35 29.45 31.15 17.12
CA LYS A 35 28.12 31.24 16.49
C LYS A 35 28.10 30.65 15.07
N GLU A 36 29.28 30.60 14.40
CA GLU A 36 29.44 29.98 13.06
C GLU A 36 29.63 28.44 13.12
N ILE A 37 29.92 27.87 14.30
CA ILE A 37 30.15 26.45 14.48
C ILE A 37 29.12 25.85 15.44
N GLN A 38 27.88 26.22 15.32
CA GLN A 38 26.82 25.28 15.71
C GLN A 38 26.65 24.32 14.54
N PRO A 39 26.90 23.01 14.69
CA PRO A 39 26.63 22.07 13.62
C PRO A 39 25.15 22.20 13.27
N GLN A 40 24.90 22.64 12.05
CA GLN A 40 23.55 22.79 11.54
C GLN A 40 22.84 21.43 11.74
N SER A 41 21.75 21.42 12.51
CA SER A 41 21.03 20.18 12.81
C SER A 41 20.69 19.46 11.49
N THR A 42 21.02 18.17 11.39
CA THR A 42 20.74 17.39 10.19
C THR A 42 19.24 17.28 9.93
N ILE A 43 18.85 16.99 8.68
CA ILE A 43 17.45 16.73 8.32
C ILE A 43 16.85 15.65 9.22
N LEU A 44 17.60 14.59 9.47
CA LEU A 44 17.17 13.49 10.33
C LEU A 44 16.99 13.94 11.78
N GLN A 45 17.88 14.80 12.31
CA GLN A 45 17.72 15.39 13.65
C GLN A 45 16.46 16.26 13.75
N LYS A 46 16.20 17.12 12.75
CA LYS A 46 14.99 17.95 12.70
C LYS A 46 13.70 17.11 12.70
N ILE A 47 13.65 16.05 11.90
CA ILE A 47 12.53 15.10 11.86
C ILE A 47 12.35 14.43 13.23
N SER A 48 13.46 14.02 13.88
CA SER A 48 13.41 13.41 15.21
C SER A 48 12.91 14.38 16.29
N GLU A 49 13.28 15.66 16.21
CA GLU A 49 12.83 16.73 17.12
C GLU A 49 11.35 17.07 16.89
N GLN A 50 10.93 17.18 15.64
CA GLN A 50 9.53 17.45 15.26
C GLN A 50 8.60 16.26 15.50
N LYS A 51 9.15 15.05 15.68
CA LYS A 51 8.40 13.79 15.84
C LYS A 51 7.46 13.50 14.67
N GLU A 52 7.75 14.02 13.48
CA GLU A 52 6.91 13.87 12.29
C GLU A 52 7.79 13.70 11.04
N LEU A 53 7.47 12.68 10.21
CA LEU A 53 8.01 12.47 8.87
C LEU A 53 6.90 12.78 7.85
N ARG A 54 7.13 13.79 6.99
CA ARG A 54 6.17 14.27 6.00
C ARG A 54 6.48 13.66 4.64
N VAL A 55 5.58 12.84 4.14
CA VAL A 55 5.79 12.07 2.90
C VAL A 55 4.76 12.45 1.85
N GLY A 56 5.23 12.83 0.67
CA GLY A 56 4.41 12.99 -0.52
C GLY A 56 4.15 11.65 -1.19
N MET A 57 2.88 11.31 -1.43
CA MET A 57 2.46 10.07 -2.07
C MET A 57 1.43 10.30 -3.16
N LEU A 58 1.50 9.50 -4.22
CA LEU A 58 0.39 9.38 -5.17
C LEU A 58 -0.70 8.50 -4.59
N ARG A 59 -1.95 8.93 -4.76
CA ARG A 59 -3.11 8.11 -4.40
C ARG A 59 -3.30 7.04 -5.46
N SER A 60 -3.12 5.79 -5.08
CA SER A 60 -3.22 4.63 -5.95
C SER A 60 -3.59 3.40 -5.13
N LEU A 61 -4.19 2.41 -5.78
CA LEU A 61 -4.54 1.13 -5.16
C LEU A 61 -3.32 0.34 -4.67
N THR A 62 -2.16 0.57 -5.27
CA THR A 62 -0.90 -0.11 -4.90
C THR A 62 -0.06 0.68 -3.92
N THR A 63 -0.13 2.00 -3.94
CA THR A 63 0.69 2.87 -3.09
C THR A 63 -0.02 3.19 -1.79
N LEU A 64 -1.25 3.65 -1.90
CA LEU A 64 -2.06 4.08 -0.77
C LEU A 64 -3.54 4.19 -1.16
N TYR A 65 -4.40 3.63 -0.35
CA TYR A 65 -5.83 3.96 -0.35
C TYR A 65 -6.30 4.26 1.08
N VAL A 66 -7.33 5.10 1.19
CA VAL A 66 -8.01 5.41 2.45
C VAL A 66 -9.48 5.07 2.27
N ASP A 67 -10.05 4.29 3.19
CA ASP A 67 -11.49 4.08 3.21
C ASP A 67 -12.17 5.33 3.79
N TYR A 68 -12.91 6.05 2.95
CA TYR A 68 -13.61 7.27 3.37
C TYR A 68 -14.68 7.04 4.44
N ARG A 69 -15.19 5.81 4.56
CA ARG A 69 -16.14 5.43 5.61
C ARG A 69 -15.45 5.11 6.93
N ASN A 70 -14.20 4.70 6.86
CA ASN A 70 -13.34 4.47 8.01
C ASN A 70 -11.93 5.02 7.73
N PRO A 71 -11.70 6.33 7.99
CA PRO A 71 -10.43 6.98 7.68
C PRO A 71 -9.23 6.40 8.46
N ASN A 72 -9.48 5.54 9.44
CA ASN A 72 -8.43 4.82 10.17
C ASN A 72 -7.91 3.59 9.40
N VAL A 73 -8.62 3.15 8.35
CA VAL A 73 -8.17 2.06 7.48
C VAL A 73 -7.34 2.63 6.35
N VAL A 74 -6.04 2.49 6.48
CA VAL A 74 -5.06 2.91 5.47
C VAL A 74 -4.31 1.67 5.00
N GLY A 75 -4.23 1.48 3.68
CA GLY A 75 -3.59 0.32 3.08
C GLY A 75 -2.60 0.70 1.97
N GLY A 76 -2.07 -0.33 1.31
CA GLY A 76 -1.09 -0.21 0.23
C GLY A 76 0.33 -0.57 0.67
N PHE A 77 1.06 -1.20 -0.26
CA PHE A 77 2.44 -1.68 -0.02
C PHE A 77 3.37 -0.55 0.40
N GLU A 78 3.33 0.56 -0.32
CA GLU A 78 4.24 1.67 -0.10
C GLU A 78 3.95 2.39 1.23
N TYR A 79 2.67 2.54 1.57
CA TYR A 79 2.27 3.05 2.89
C TYR A 79 2.76 2.15 4.03
N ALA A 80 2.59 0.84 3.92
CA ALA A 80 3.04 -0.10 4.96
C ALA A 80 4.58 -0.06 5.14
N LEU A 81 5.33 0.09 4.05
CA LEU A 81 6.78 0.25 4.08
C LEU A 81 7.18 1.57 4.75
N LEU A 82 6.51 2.69 4.39
CA LEU A 82 6.70 4.00 5.02
C LEU A 82 6.39 3.98 6.51
N LYS A 83 5.32 3.30 6.90
CA LYS A 83 4.95 3.14 8.32
C LYS A 83 6.06 2.43 9.10
N LYS A 84 6.59 1.33 8.55
CA LYS A 84 7.73 0.62 9.16
C LYS A 84 8.99 1.49 9.23
N PHE A 85 9.24 2.30 8.20
CA PHE A 85 10.35 3.25 8.21
C PHE A 85 10.16 4.34 9.27
N SER A 86 9.01 5.00 9.33
CA SER A 86 8.71 6.03 10.35
C SER A 86 8.76 5.47 11.78
N ASP A 87 8.28 4.23 11.99
CA ASP A 87 8.39 3.55 13.28
C ASP A 87 9.85 3.28 13.65
N SER A 88 10.71 2.95 12.69
CA SER A 88 12.15 2.78 12.92
C SER A 88 12.87 4.07 13.32
N LEU A 89 12.28 5.23 13.00
CA LEU A 89 12.73 6.56 13.40
C LEU A 89 12.06 7.04 14.69
N ASN A 90 11.07 6.32 15.20
CA ASN A 90 10.23 6.71 16.34
C ASN A 90 9.53 8.06 16.12
N VAL A 91 8.95 8.27 14.94
CA VAL A 91 8.23 9.48 14.54
C VAL A 91 6.86 9.14 13.94
N LYS A 92 5.94 10.12 13.95
CA LYS A 92 4.64 9.97 13.28
C LYS A 92 4.80 10.12 11.78
N LEU A 93 4.09 9.30 11.02
CA LEU A 93 3.99 9.40 9.57
C LEU A 93 2.85 10.36 9.21
N LYS A 94 3.15 11.39 8.40
CA LYS A 94 2.16 12.31 7.83
C LYS A 94 2.21 12.24 6.31
N ILE A 95 1.11 11.83 5.72
CA ILE A 95 1.00 11.70 4.26
C ILE A 95 0.39 12.96 3.66
N ILE A 96 1.01 13.44 2.59
CA ILE A 96 0.55 14.53 1.74
C ILE A 96 0.20 13.93 0.38
N PHE A 97 -1.09 13.94 0.05
CA PHE A 97 -1.60 13.29 -1.15
C PHE A 97 -1.51 14.16 -2.38
N ALA A 98 -1.29 13.52 -3.53
CA ALA A 98 -1.56 14.04 -4.85
C ALA A 98 -2.17 12.94 -5.74
N ASN A 99 -2.92 13.33 -6.77
CA ASN A 99 -3.46 12.40 -7.75
C ASN A 99 -2.49 12.12 -8.89
N THR A 100 -1.66 13.11 -9.22
CA THR A 100 -0.65 13.02 -10.29
C THR A 100 0.72 13.45 -9.82
N LEU A 101 1.75 13.05 -10.56
CA LEU A 101 3.13 13.44 -10.24
C LEU A 101 3.37 14.95 -10.39
N PRO A 102 2.86 15.65 -11.42
CA PRO A 102 2.94 17.10 -11.51
C PRO A 102 2.41 17.81 -10.25
N GLU A 103 1.23 17.43 -9.78
CA GLU A 103 0.64 17.97 -8.54
C GLU A 103 1.53 17.70 -7.31
N LEU A 104 2.10 16.50 -7.22
CA LEU A 104 2.97 16.12 -6.12
C LEU A 104 4.26 16.93 -6.09
N ILE A 105 4.87 17.16 -7.25
CA ILE A 105 6.08 17.99 -7.40
C ILE A 105 5.78 19.44 -7.00
N GLU A 106 4.64 19.98 -7.41
CA GLU A 106 4.22 21.33 -7.03
C GLU A 106 4.09 21.45 -5.50
N LYS A 107 3.38 20.53 -4.86
CA LYS A 107 3.25 20.48 -3.39
C LYS A 107 4.58 20.35 -2.66
N SER A 108 5.59 19.75 -3.29
CA SER A 108 6.92 19.58 -2.69
C SER A 108 7.76 20.87 -2.66
N ARG A 109 7.47 21.85 -3.56
CA ARG A 109 8.22 23.10 -3.66
C ARG A 109 8.15 23.97 -2.42
N ASP A 110 7.10 23.84 -1.62
CA ASP A 110 6.87 24.60 -0.39
C ASP A 110 7.70 24.13 0.82
N GLY A 111 8.58 23.14 0.65
CA GLY A 111 9.38 22.57 1.76
C GLY A 111 8.55 21.85 2.81
N LYS A 112 7.33 21.44 2.49
CA LYS A 112 6.40 20.72 3.39
C LYS A 112 6.53 19.20 3.31
N ILE A 113 7.39 18.70 2.42
CA ILE A 113 7.61 17.28 2.15
C ILE A 113 9.08 16.93 2.40
N ASP A 114 9.33 15.90 3.17
CA ASP A 114 10.67 15.41 3.51
C ASP A 114 11.16 14.34 2.52
N LEU A 115 10.21 13.57 1.90
CA LEU A 115 10.50 12.63 0.83
C LEU A 115 9.25 12.38 -0.05
N LEU A 116 9.49 11.94 -1.30
CA LEU A 116 8.46 11.49 -2.22
C LEU A 116 8.50 9.97 -2.37
N ALA A 117 7.37 9.32 -2.13
CA ALA A 117 7.13 7.90 -2.37
C ALA A 117 6.00 7.76 -3.41
N ALA A 118 6.35 7.62 -4.70
CA ALA A 118 5.40 7.75 -5.80
C ALA A 118 5.66 6.78 -6.96
N GLN A 119 6.29 5.65 -6.70
CA GLN A 119 6.61 4.63 -7.70
C GLN A 119 7.30 5.17 -8.97
N ILE A 120 8.23 6.11 -8.78
CA ILE A 120 8.95 6.76 -9.87
C ILE A 120 10.30 6.07 -10.04
N LYS A 121 10.78 5.95 -11.27
CA LYS A 121 12.17 5.63 -11.61
C LYS A 121 12.74 6.67 -12.57
N GLY A 122 14.06 6.77 -12.52
CA GLY A 122 14.80 7.67 -13.40
C GLY A 122 14.84 9.07 -12.83
N TYR A 123 15.42 9.96 -13.59
CA TYR A 123 15.47 11.39 -13.31
C TYR A 123 14.67 12.11 -14.41
N PRO A 124 13.33 12.18 -14.31
CA PRO A 124 12.63 13.16 -15.11
C PRO A 124 13.26 14.51 -14.84
N GLU A 125 13.34 15.37 -15.83
CA GLU A 125 13.91 16.73 -15.69
C GLU A 125 13.30 17.48 -14.50
N GLU A 126 12.05 17.16 -14.18
CA GLU A 126 11.28 17.75 -13.08
C GLU A 126 11.78 17.33 -11.69
N LEU A 127 12.51 16.21 -11.57
CA LEU A 127 13.07 15.71 -10.31
C LEU A 127 14.56 16.07 -10.13
N THR A 128 15.11 16.98 -10.93
CA THR A 128 16.51 17.47 -10.80
C THR A 128 16.81 18.10 -9.44
N ASN A 129 15.77 18.56 -8.73
CA ASN A 129 15.85 19.12 -7.38
C ASN A 129 15.69 18.06 -6.28
N PHE A 130 15.77 16.78 -6.63
CA PHE A 130 15.69 15.66 -5.70
C PHE A 130 16.89 14.73 -5.88
N ASP A 131 17.26 14.05 -4.79
CA ASP A 131 18.21 12.95 -4.79
C ASP A 131 17.44 11.64 -4.65
N ALA A 132 17.73 10.66 -5.50
CA ALA A 132 17.11 9.34 -5.40
C ALA A 132 17.75 8.49 -4.29
N SER A 133 16.96 7.62 -3.66
CA SER A 133 17.48 6.50 -2.88
C SER A 133 18.21 5.48 -3.76
N GLU A 134 18.84 4.47 -3.15
CA GLU A 134 19.13 3.23 -3.87
C GLU A 134 17.82 2.63 -4.39
N ALA A 135 17.90 1.99 -5.56
CA ALA A 135 16.74 1.33 -6.17
C ALA A 135 16.34 0.11 -5.33
N PHE A 136 15.05 -0.05 -5.13
CA PHE A 136 14.47 -1.18 -4.42
C PHE A 136 13.17 -1.59 -5.08
N HIS A 137 12.59 -2.71 -4.73
CA HIS A 137 11.34 -3.27 -5.22
C HIS A 137 11.15 -3.23 -6.76
N PRO A 138 11.30 -4.37 -7.45
CA PRO A 138 11.17 -4.44 -8.90
C PRO A 138 9.72 -4.17 -9.34
N ILE A 139 9.56 -3.41 -10.41
CA ILE A 139 8.26 -3.09 -11.01
C ILE A 139 8.33 -3.40 -12.50
N VAL A 140 7.43 -4.25 -13.00
CA VAL A 140 7.31 -4.55 -14.42
C VAL A 140 6.30 -3.61 -15.06
N GLN A 141 6.66 -2.97 -16.18
CA GLN A 141 5.78 -2.12 -16.96
C GLN A 141 5.21 -2.91 -18.14
N GLN A 142 3.89 -2.84 -18.32
CA GLN A 142 3.19 -3.65 -19.32
C GLN A 142 2.22 -2.79 -20.14
N LEU A 143 2.15 -3.07 -21.43
CA LEU A 143 1.13 -2.51 -22.32
C LEU A 143 -0.19 -3.26 -22.12
N VAL A 144 -1.26 -2.49 -21.98
CA VAL A 144 -2.61 -2.99 -21.73
C VAL A 144 -3.55 -2.58 -22.84
N TYR A 145 -4.44 -3.50 -23.22
CA TYR A 145 -5.50 -3.31 -24.19
C TYR A 145 -6.80 -3.99 -23.71
N LEU A 146 -7.91 -3.77 -24.41
CA LEU A 146 -9.20 -4.38 -24.07
C LEU A 146 -9.36 -5.73 -24.78
N LYS A 147 -9.69 -6.79 -24.04
CA LYS A 147 -9.99 -8.12 -24.59
C LYS A 147 -11.12 -8.03 -25.63
N GLY A 148 -10.88 -8.62 -26.81
CA GLY A 148 -11.78 -8.53 -27.96
C GLY A 148 -11.38 -7.49 -29.00
N SER A 149 -10.41 -6.59 -28.68
CA SER A 149 -9.70 -5.78 -29.68
C SER A 149 -8.49 -6.53 -30.24
N ALA A 150 -7.93 -6.03 -31.34
CA ALA A 150 -6.69 -6.59 -31.92
C ALA A 150 -5.55 -6.49 -30.92
N LYS A 151 -4.90 -7.62 -30.62
CA LYS A 151 -3.76 -7.66 -29.70
C LYS A 151 -2.50 -7.16 -30.43
N PRO A 152 -1.83 -6.11 -29.93
CA PRO A 152 -0.50 -5.76 -30.40
C PRO A 152 0.54 -6.73 -29.79
N TYR A 153 1.53 -7.13 -30.58
CA TYR A 153 2.62 -8.01 -30.13
C TYR A 153 3.92 -7.24 -29.90
N SER A 154 3.99 -6.02 -30.43
CA SER A 154 5.12 -5.10 -30.31
C SER A 154 4.67 -3.64 -30.47
N PHE A 155 5.59 -2.69 -30.29
CA PHE A 155 5.29 -1.26 -30.51
C PHE A 155 4.94 -0.91 -31.95
N VAL A 156 5.40 -1.70 -32.93
CA VAL A 156 5.07 -1.50 -34.36
C VAL A 156 3.59 -1.79 -34.66
N ASP A 157 2.96 -2.65 -33.86
CA ASP A 157 1.56 -3.02 -34.04
C ASP A 157 0.58 -2.03 -33.42
N ILE A 158 1.06 -1.03 -32.70
CA ILE A 158 0.22 -0.04 -32.03
C ILE A 158 -0.40 0.88 -33.09
N LYS A 159 -1.71 0.67 -33.34
CA LYS A 159 -2.51 1.46 -34.27
C LYS A 159 -3.70 2.02 -33.51
N GLY A 160 -3.52 3.18 -32.89
CA GLY A 160 -4.58 3.77 -32.08
C GLY A 160 -4.03 4.71 -31.01
N ASN A 161 -4.90 5.12 -30.12
CA ASN A 161 -4.60 6.07 -29.07
C ASN A 161 -3.90 5.39 -27.89
N LEU A 162 -2.58 5.59 -27.79
CA LEU A 162 -1.78 5.25 -26.60
C LEU A 162 -1.67 6.48 -25.69
N THR A 163 -2.20 6.42 -24.49
CA THR A 163 -2.11 7.50 -23.52
C THR A 163 -1.48 7.01 -22.23
N ILE A 164 -0.56 7.81 -21.67
CA ILE A 164 0.18 7.50 -20.44
C ILE A 164 0.18 8.69 -19.50
N PRO A 165 0.46 8.51 -18.19
CA PRO A 165 0.62 9.64 -17.27
C PRO A 165 1.88 10.43 -17.60
N LYS A 166 1.78 11.77 -17.56
CA LYS A 166 2.90 12.67 -17.78
C LYS A 166 3.94 12.57 -16.65
N TYR A 167 5.21 12.76 -16.98
CA TYR A 167 6.38 12.68 -16.07
C TYR A 167 6.54 11.32 -15.37
N SER A 168 5.77 10.35 -15.81
CA SER A 168 5.78 9.00 -15.23
C SER A 168 6.95 8.17 -15.74
N SER A 169 7.09 7.02 -15.13
CA SER A 169 7.98 5.96 -15.57
C SER A 169 7.73 5.54 -17.02
N GLN A 170 6.45 5.50 -17.40
CA GLN A 170 6.01 5.14 -18.75
C GLN A 170 6.44 6.19 -19.78
N SER A 171 6.33 7.47 -19.44
CA SER A 171 6.81 8.57 -20.25
C SER A 171 8.32 8.45 -20.51
N TYR A 172 9.10 8.20 -19.46
CA TYR A 172 10.55 7.97 -19.59
C TYR A 172 10.90 6.80 -20.52
N ILE A 173 10.20 5.66 -20.37
CA ILE A 173 10.42 4.49 -21.22
C ILE A 173 10.11 4.82 -22.68
N LEU A 174 8.95 5.41 -22.97
CA LEU A 174 8.55 5.70 -24.36
C LEU A 174 9.50 6.71 -25.02
N ARG A 175 9.96 7.72 -24.30
CA ARG A 175 10.97 8.67 -24.83
C ARG A 175 12.28 7.97 -25.18
N ASN A 176 12.73 7.01 -24.35
CA ASN A 176 13.97 6.27 -24.63
C ASN A 176 13.88 5.36 -25.83
N ILE A 177 12.73 4.73 -26.08
CA ILE A 177 12.54 3.83 -27.21
C ILE A 177 12.06 4.53 -28.49
N SER A 178 11.65 5.80 -28.42
CA SER A 178 11.14 6.56 -29.58
C SER A 178 12.13 6.67 -30.73
N THR A 179 13.42 6.65 -30.44
CA THR A 179 14.46 6.58 -31.47
C THR A 179 14.47 5.30 -32.28
N GLN A 180 14.05 4.18 -31.67
CA GLN A 180 13.95 2.86 -32.31
C GLN A 180 12.60 2.68 -33.03
N TYR A 181 11.54 3.34 -32.53
CA TYR A 181 10.17 3.25 -33.04
C TYR A 181 9.66 4.65 -33.45
N SER A 182 10.19 5.17 -34.54
CA SER A 182 9.93 6.57 -34.99
C SER A 182 8.46 6.86 -35.33
N GLU A 183 7.67 5.85 -35.66
CA GLU A 183 6.23 5.97 -35.95
C GLU A 183 5.35 5.85 -34.71
N LEU A 184 5.92 5.50 -33.56
CA LEU A 184 5.18 5.37 -32.31
C LEU A 184 4.79 6.75 -31.77
N ASN A 185 3.49 7.01 -31.73
CA ASN A 185 2.92 8.24 -31.17
C ASN A 185 2.15 7.92 -29.90
N TRP A 186 2.23 8.81 -28.91
CA TRP A 186 1.48 8.69 -27.67
C TRP A 186 1.08 10.07 -27.13
N HIS A 187 0.09 10.07 -26.26
CA HIS A 187 -0.33 11.26 -25.51
C HIS A 187 0.11 11.14 -24.05
N GLU A 188 0.51 12.25 -23.44
CA GLU A 188 0.82 12.35 -22.02
C GLU A 188 -0.26 13.17 -21.30
N SER A 189 -0.92 12.55 -20.30
CA SER A 189 -1.91 13.23 -19.47
C SER A 189 -1.27 13.74 -18.18
N ASP A 190 -1.48 15.00 -17.87
CA ASP A 190 -1.03 15.64 -16.61
C ASP A 190 -2.06 15.58 -15.49
N ILE A 191 -3.29 15.14 -15.79
CA ILE A 191 -4.43 15.09 -14.87
C ILE A 191 -4.91 13.66 -14.56
N LEU A 192 -4.50 12.64 -15.32
CA LEU A 192 -4.94 11.26 -15.16
C LEU A 192 -3.80 10.38 -14.66
N ASN A 193 -4.11 9.53 -13.67
CA ASN A 193 -3.21 8.50 -13.17
C ASN A 193 -3.36 7.17 -13.93
N GLN A 194 -2.58 6.13 -13.54
CA GLN A 194 -2.59 4.83 -14.22
C GLN A 194 -3.96 4.14 -14.16
N GLU A 195 -4.64 4.18 -13.01
CA GLU A 195 -5.94 3.55 -12.80
C GLU A 195 -7.02 4.20 -13.67
N GLU A 196 -7.00 5.52 -13.76
CA GLU A 196 -7.93 6.29 -14.60
C GLU A 196 -7.70 6.00 -16.08
N LEU A 197 -6.46 5.91 -16.54
CA LEU A 197 -6.13 5.53 -17.91
C LEU A 197 -6.54 4.09 -18.24
N LEU A 198 -6.30 3.14 -17.33
CA LEU A 198 -6.78 1.76 -17.48
C LEU A 198 -8.31 1.73 -17.60
N LYS A 199 -9.02 2.59 -16.84
CA LYS A 199 -10.47 2.73 -16.96
C LYS A 199 -10.88 3.31 -18.33
N LEU A 200 -10.15 4.26 -18.89
CA LEU A 200 -10.42 4.78 -20.24
C LEU A 200 -10.25 3.70 -21.32
N VAL A 201 -9.33 2.74 -21.15
CA VAL A 201 -9.24 1.57 -22.02
C VAL A 201 -10.52 0.72 -21.92
N VAL A 202 -11.03 0.48 -20.71
CA VAL A 202 -12.30 -0.25 -20.50
C VAL A 202 -13.47 0.45 -21.18
N ASP A 203 -13.52 1.79 -21.07
CA ASP A 203 -14.59 2.63 -21.64
C ASP A 203 -14.42 2.86 -23.16
N LYS A 204 -13.35 2.28 -23.75
CA LYS A 204 -13.01 2.44 -25.19
C LYS A 204 -12.80 3.89 -25.63
N LYS A 205 -12.33 4.73 -24.69
CA LYS A 205 -11.97 6.14 -24.97
C LYS A 205 -10.52 6.28 -25.43
N ILE A 206 -9.67 5.34 -25.05
CA ILE A 206 -8.33 5.13 -25.56
C ILE A 206 -8.15 3.63 -25.87
N ASP A 207 -7.21 3.30 -26.75
CA ASP A 207 -6.99 1.91 -27.17
C ASP A 207 -5.98 1.21 -26.26
N TYR A 208 -4.96 1.95 -25.80
CA TYR A 208 -3.84 1.42 -25.05
C TYR A 208 -3.40 2.36 -23.93
N THR A 209 -2.88 1.76 -22.88
CA THR A 209 -2.05 2.45 -21.87
C THR A 209 -0.91 1.55 -21.40
N ILE A 210 0.08 2.12 -20.75
CA ILE A 210 1.13 1.37 -20.05
C ILE A 210 0.96 1.60 -18.57
N ALA A 211 0.98 0.52 -17.79
CA ALA A 211 0.89 0.58 -16.34
C ALA A 211 1.79 -0.46 -15.68
N ASN A 212 2.04 -0.31 -14.38
CA ASN A 212 2.77 -1.32 -13.64
C ASN A 212 1.91 -2.58 -13.42
N HIS A 213 2.57 -3.73 -13.41
CA HIS A 213 1.92 -5.05 -13.32
C HIS A 213 1.01 -5.19 -12.09
N ASN A 214 1.38 -4.58 -10.94
CA ASN A 214 0.57 -4.62 -9.71
C ASN A 214 -0.74 -3.84 -9.86
N THR A 215 -0.68 -2.63 -10.45
CA THR A 215 -1.88 -1.84 -10.76
C THR A 215 -2.78 -2.59 -11.76
N ILE A 216 -2.19 -3.15 -12.81
CA ILE A 216 -2.93 -3.95 -13.80
C ILE A 216 -3.64 -5.13 -13.11
N ALA A 217 -2.94 -5.89 -12.27
CA ALA A 217 -3.50 -7.05 -11.60
C ALA A 217 -4.66 -6.69 -10.67
N ILE A 218 -4.61 -5.54 -9.98
CA ILE A 218 -5.73 -5.04 -9.19
C ILE A 218 -6.88 -4.61 -10.09
N MET A 219 -6.60 -3.85 -11.14
CA MET A 219 -7.63 -3.35 -12.07
C MET A 219 -8.31 -4.46 -12.85
N GLN A 220 -7.62 -5.56 -13.18
CA GLN A 220 -8.22 -6.74 -13.80
C GLN A 220 -9.27 -7.40 -12.91
N ARG A 221 -9.15 -7.30 -11.59
CA ARG A 221 -10.15 -7.80 -10.63
C ARG A 221 -11.42 -6.96 -10.59
N ILE A 222 -11.35 -5.72 -11.05
CA ILE A 222 -12.49 -4.80 -11.17
C ILE A 222 -13.01 -4.83 -12.61
N TYR A 223 -12.11 -4.88 -13.57
CA TYR A 223 -12.35 -4.84 -15.01
C TYR A 223 -11.71 -6.04 -15.72
N PRO A 224 -12.34 -7.22 -15.67
CA PRO A 224 -11.74 -8.47 -16.19
C PRO A 224 -11.39 -8.46 -17.66
N LEU A 225 -11.94 -7.52 -18.44
CA LEU A 225 -11.62 -7.37 -19.87
C LEU A 225 -10.27 -6.69 -20.15
N LEU A 226 -9.64 -6.06 -19.15
CA LEU A 226 -8.28 -5.54 -19.29
C LEU A 226 -7.32 -6.70 -19.51
N THR A 227 -6.47 -6.59 -20.51
CA THR A 227 -5.56 -7.67 -20.89
C THR A 227 -4.18 -7.11 -21.20
N VAL A 228 -3.16 -7.79 -20.71
CA VAL A 228 -1.76 -7.47 -21.02
C VAL A 228 -1.46 -7.89 -22.45
N ALA A 229 -0.93 -6.99 -23.25
CA ALA A 229 -0.42 -7.26 -24.59
C ALA A 229 0.99 -7.86 -24.52
N PHE A 230 1.92 -7.12 -23.94
CA PHE A 230 3.32 -7.53 -23.74
C PHE A 230 3.97 -6.72 -22.62
N THR A 231 5.11 -7.21 -22.14
CA THR A 231 5.96 -6.50 -21.19
C THR A 231 6.78 -5.44 -21.91
N VAL A 232 6.71 -4.21 -21.44
CA VAL A 232 7.41 -3.05 -22.00
C VAL A 232 8.80 -2.92 -21.39
N ASP A 233 8.91 -3.09 -20.07
CA ASP A 233 10.17 -3.07 -19.34
C ASP A 233 10.02 -3.91 -18.05
N ASP A 234 10.95 -4.84 -17.84
CA ASP A 234 11.05 -5.70 -16.66
C ASP A 234 12.30 -5.41 -15.79
N ASN A 235 13.18 -4.53 -16.26
CA ASN A 235 14.41 -4.12 -15.58
C ASN A 235 14.22 -2.88 -14.71
N TRP A 236 13.06 -2.76 -14.13
CA TRP A 236 12.67 -1.59 -13.39
C TRP A 236 12.68 -1.84 -11.88
N SER A 237 13.25 -0.88 -11.12
CA SER A 237 13.09 -0.82 -9.66
C SER A 237 12.79 0.60 -9.25
N GLN A 238 11.87 0.77 -8.29
CA GLN A 238 11.49 2.09 -7.81
C GLN A 238 12.54 2.70 -6.89
N ASN A 239 12.53 4.04 -6.83
CA ASN A 239 13.30 4.84 -5.89
C ASN A 239 12.33 5.72 -5.08
N TRP A 240 12.72 6.10 -3.86
CA TRP A 240 12.15 7.26 -3.18
C TRP A 240 13.05 8.46 -3.39
N TYR A 241 12.45 9.65 -3.41
CA TYR A 241 13.14 10.89 -3.77
C TYR A 241 13.13 11.84 -2.58
N PHE A 242 14.29 12.41 -2.31
CA PHE A 242 14.54 13.33 -1.20
C PHE A 242 14.86 14.71 -1.76
N PRO A 243 14.33 15.82 -1.20
CA PRO A 243 14.71 17.15 -1.63
C PRO A 243 16.24 17.30 -1.63
N LYS A 244 16.79 17.84 -2.73
CA LYS A 244 18.24 17.96 -2.92
C LYS A 244 18.84 18.80 -1.82
N SER A 245 19.86 18.28 -1.15
CA SER A 245 20.53 18.90 -0.03
C SER A 245 21.97 18.38 0.07
N GLN A 246 22.82 19.16 0.73
CA GLN A 246 24.15 18.69 1.15
C GLN A 246 24.05 17.66 2.30
N ASP A 247 22.95 17.68 3.03
CA ASP A 247 22.66 16.73 4.10
C ASP A 247 21.87 15.54 3.53
N HIS A 248 22.53 14.41 3.45
CA HIS A 248 21.95 13.14 2.98
C HIS A 248 21.50 12.21 4.11
N SER A 249 21.47 12.69 5.36
CA SER A 249 21.23 11.87 6.55
C SER A 249 19.93 11.04 6.50
N LEU A 250 18.83 11.64 6.01
CA LEU A 250 17.54 10.94 5.87
C LEU A 250 17.59 9.88 4.77
N ARG A 251 18.14 10.21 3.59
CA ARG A 251 18.28 9.28 2.47
C ARG A 251 19.15 8.08 2.85
N ASP A 252 20.30 8.33 3.48
CA ASP A 252 21.23 7.27 3.87
C ASP A 252 20.63 6.38 4.96
N LYS A 253 19.83 6.96 5.88
CA LYS A 253 19.06 6.20 6.86
C LYS A 253 18.02 5.31 6.21
N PHE A 254 17.34 5.80 5.16
CA PHE A 254 16.40 5.00 4.39
C PHE A 254 17.11 3.85 3.64
N ASN A 255 18.21 4.13 2.95
CA ASN A 255 18.99 3.10 2.25
C ASN A 255 19.44 1.98 3.21
N HIS A 256 19.88 2.35 4.42
CA HIS A 256 20.21 1.36 5.45
C HIS A 256 18.98 0.54 5.89
N PHE A 257 17.84 1.21 6.09
CA PHE A 257 16.57 0.56 6.46
C PHE A 257 16.14 -0.45 5.39
N ILE A 258 16.18 -0.10 4.10
CA ILE A 258 15.81 -0.99 2.99
C ILE A 258 16.72 -2.23 2.95
N LYS A 259 18.03 -2.06 3.05
CA LYS A 259 18.98 -3.19 3.10
C LYS A 259 18.65 -4.15 4.25
N LYS A 260 18.35 -3.60 5.42
CA LYS A 260 17.91 -4.40 6.57
C LYS A 260 16.60 -5.11 6.31
N ALA A 261 15.60 -4.40 5.75
CA ALA A 261 14.27 -4.92 5.46
C ALA A 261 14.27 -6.08 4.43
N TYR A 262 15.21 -6.07 3.48
CA TYR A 262 15.46 -7.23 2.61
C TYR A 262 16.08 -8.39 3.38
N LYS A 263 17.09 -8.11 4.21
CA LYS A 263 17.82 -9.16 4.95
C LYS A 263 16.94 -9.89 5.97
N ASP A 264 16.03 -9.18 6.64
CA ASP A 264 15.14 -9.76 7.67
C ASP A 264 13.78 -10.26 7.13
N GLY A 265 13.59 -10.20 5.80
CA GLY A 265 12.39 -10.69 5.13
C GLY A 265 11.18 -9.74 5.23
N THR A 266 11.35 -8.52 5.73
CA THR A 266 10.25 -7.53 5.84
C THR A 266 9.66 -7.19 4.48
N ILE A 267 10.50 -6.96 3.46
CA ILE A 267 10.03 -6.64 2.09
C ILE A 267 9.23 -7.81 1.53
N GLN A 268 9.77 -9.03 1.60
CA GLN A 268 9.11 -10.24 1.09
C GLN A 268 7.75 -10.50 1.75
N LYS A 269 7.62 -10.21 3.05
CA LYS A 269 6.34 -10.31 3.78
C LYS A 269 5.33 -9.28 3.28
N LEU A 270 5.75 -8.04 3.05
CA LEU A 270 4.89 -7.00 2.49
C LEU A 270 4.48 -7.32 1.05
N GLU A 271 5.42 -7.76 0.19
CA GLU A 271 5.14 -8.20 -1.18
C GLU A 271 4.13 -9.34 -1.18
N TYR A 272 4.36 -10.34 -0.34
CA TYR A 272 3.44 -11.45 -0.17
C TYR A 272 2.04 -10.97 0.25
N HIS A 273 1.95 -10.09 1.26
CA HIS A 273 0.69 -9.57 1.77
C HIS A 273 -0.10 -8.81 0.72
N TYR A 274 0.56 -7.94 -0.06
CA TYR A 274 -0.14 -7.06 -1.00
C TYR A 274 -0.28 -7.64 -2.41
N PHE A 275 0.66 -8.49 -2.87
CA PHE A 275 0.76 -8.87 -4.28
C PHE A 275 0.70 -10.37 -4.56
N ASN A 276 0.99 -11.25 -3.61
CA ASN A 276 1.08 -12.70 -3.90
C ASN A 276 -0.23 -13.31 -4.43
N HIS A 277 -1.38 -12.75 -4.05
CA HIS A 277 -2.69 -13.21 -4.50
C HIS A 277 -3.02 -12.80 -5.93
N MET A 278 -2.19 -11.93 -6.53
CA MET A 278 -2.44 -11.39 -7.87
C MET A 278 -2.13 -12.38 -8.99
N ASN A 279 -1.32 -13.40 -8.71
CA ASN A 279 -0.86 -14.37 -9.70
C ASN A 279 -1.90 -15.41 -10.15
N LYS A 280 -3.06 -15.50 -9.48
CA LYS A 280 -4.13 -16.45 -9.81
C LYS A 280 -5.41 -15.69 -10.17
N PHE A 281 -5.43 -15.09 -11.34
CA PHE A 281 -6.62 -14.42 -11.86
C PHE A 281 -7.54 -15.40 -12.57
N ASP A 282 -8.74 -15.65 -12.02
CA ASP A 282 -9.84 -16.34 -12.71
C ASP A 282 -10.83 -15.31 -13.25
N TYR A 283 -10.84 -15.16 -14.56
CA TYR A 283 -11.72 -14.23 -15.26
C TYR A 283 -13.21 -14.50 -15.00
N VAL A 284 -13.64 -15.76 -15.01
CA VAL A 284 -15.06 -16.12 -14.88
C VAL A 284 -15.54 -15.89 -13.46
N ASP A 285 -14.75 -16.29 -12.48
CA ASP A 285 -15.08 -16.11 -11.07
C ASP A 285 -15.09 -14.63 -10.68
N THR A 286 -14.11 -13.87 -11.15
CA THR A 286 -14.06 -12.42 -10.94
C THR A 286 -15.27 -11.71 -11.55
N GLN A 287 -15.69 -12.06 -12.77
CA GLN A 287 -16.90 -11.48 -13.37
C GLN A 287 -18.15 -11.75 -12.54
N ARG A 288 -18.33 -12.99 -12.08
CA ARG A 288 -19.46 -13.37 -11.21
C ARG A 288 -19.45 -12.57 -9.91
N PHE A 289 -18.27 -12.41 -9.30
CA PHE A 289 -18.13 -11.64 -8.06
C PHE A 289 -18.48 -10.16 -8.26
N ILE A 290 -17.96 -9.51 -9.32
CA ILE A 290 -18.27 -8.11 -9.63
C ILE A 290 -19.78 -7.95 -9.92
N GLN A 291 -20.41 -8.91 -10.59
CA GLN A 291 -21.85 -8.89 -10.78
C GLN A 291 -22.61 -9.02 -9.44
N ALA A 292 -22.15 -9.88 -8.55
CA ALA A 292 -22.73 -10.05 -7.23
C ALA A 292 -22.56 -8.80 -6.35
N ILE A 293 -21.43 -8.10 -6.44
CA ILE A 293 -21.23 -6.79 -5.77
C ILE A 293 -22.30 -5.78 -6.22
N LYS A 294 -22.62 -5.75 -7.52
CA LYS A 294 -23.61 -4.80 -8.06
C LYS A 294 -25.06 -5.16 -7.71
N GLN A 295 -25.42 -6.45 -7.70
CA GLN A 295 -26.80 -6.90 -7.67
C GLN A 295 -27.21 -7.49 -6.33
N THR A 296 -26.29 -8.12 -5.60
CA THR A 296 -26.59 -8.90 -4.40
C THR A 296 -26.10 -8.22 -3.12
N LEU A 297 -24.88 -7.70 -3.11
CA LEU A 297 -24.28 -7.07 -1.93
C LEU A 297 -25.14 -5.92 -1.36
N PRO A 298 -25.76 -5.02 -2.16
CA PRO A 298 -26.55 -3.92 -1.61
C PRO A 298 -27.68 -4.35 -0.68
N LYS A 299 -28.20 -5.58 -0.85
CA LYS A 299 -29.27 -6.14 0.00
C LYS A 299 -28.82 -6.47 1.40
N TYR A 300 -27.50 -6.69 1.60
CA TYR A 300 -26.94 -7.21 2.84
C TYR A 300 -25.83 -6.32 3.43
N GLN A 301 -25.38 -5.32 2.69
CA GLN A 301 -24.27 -4.46 3.07
C GLN A 301 -24.47 -3.83 4.45
N ALA A 302 -25.67 -3.32 4.73
CA ALA A 302 -25.99 -2.73 6.03
C ALA A 302 -25.81 -3.72 7.21
N PHE A 303 -26.08 -5.02 6.99
CA PHE A 303 -25.84 -6.04 8.02
C PHE A 303 -24.36 -6.30 8.22
N PHE A 304 -23.56 -6.38 7.13
CA PHE A 304 -22.12 -6.50 7.23
C PHE A 304 -21.50 -5.31 7.97
N GLU A 305 -21.87 -4.09 7.61
CA GLU A 305 -21.40 -2.85 8.25
C GLU A 305 -21.75 -2.82 9.74
N LYS A 306 -23.01 -3.12 10.08
CA LYS A 306 -23.53 -3.13 11.45
C LYS A 306 -22.76 -4.08 12.35
N TYR A 307 -22.60 -5.35 11.94
CA TYR A 307 -22.01 -6.36 12.79
C TYR A 307 -20.48 -6.29 12.78
N ALA A 308 -19.83 -5.98 11.67
CA ALA A 308 -18.39 -5.78 11.63
C ALA A 308 -17.95 -4.61 12.53
N SER A 309 -18.65 -3.47 12.48
CA SER A 309 -18.38 -2.32 13.35
C SER A 309 -18.54 -2.66 14.84
N SER A 310 -19.57 -3.48 15.19
CA SER A 310 -19.79 -3.89 16.60
C SER A 310 -18.65 -4.75 17.17
N TYR A 311 -17.82 -5.35 16.33
CA TYR A 311 -16.71 -6.23 16.71
C TYR A 311 -15.33 -5.71 16.24
N GLU A 312 -15.24 -4.46 15.81
CA GLU A 312 -14.01 -3.82 15.33
C GLU A 312 -13.35 -4.63 14.18
N LEU A 313 -14.16 -5.05 13.21
CA LEU A 313 -13.72 -5.76 12.01
C LEU A 313 -14.05 -4.94 10.76
N ASP A 314 -13.29 -5.16 9.70
CA ASP A 314 -13.61 -4.61 8.39
C ASP A 314 -14.81 -5.35 7.78
N TRP A 315 -15.90 -4.64 7.50
CA TRP A 315 -17.10 -5.22 6.91
C TRP A 315 -16.86 -5.85 5.54
N LYS A 316 -15.93 -5.30 4.76
CA LYS A 316 -15.55 -5.82 3.44
C LYS A 316 -14.93 -7.21 3.56
N LEU A 317 -14.15 -7.43 4.63
CA LEU A 317 -13.60 -8.75 4.94
C LEU A 317 -14.70 -9.74 5.30
N ILE A 318 -15.65 -9.35 6.16
CA ILE A 318 -16.79 -10.22 6.52
C ILE A 318 -17.64 -10.54 5.30
N ALA A 319 -17.86 -9.56 4.42
CA ALA A 319 -18.55 -9.78 3.15
C ALA A 319 -17.78 -10.75 2.23
N ALA A 320 -16.45 -10.63 2.14
CA ALA A 320 -15.61 -11.55 1.35
C ALA A 320 -15.66 -12.98 1.89
N ILE A 321 -15.60 -13.16 3.22
CA ILE A 321 -15.80 -14.48 3.88
C ILE A 321 -17.16 -15.06 3.52
N SER A 322 -18.22 -14.27 3.65
CA SER A 322 -19.58 -14.68 3.32
C SER A 322 -19.76 -15.06 1.85
N TYR A 323 -19.06 -14.36 0.94
CA TYR A 323 -19.08 -14.70 -0.47
C TYR A 323 -18.37 -16.05 -0.73
N GLN A 324 -17.21 -16.27 -0.12
CA GLN A 324 -16.50 -17.54 -0.19
C GLN A 324 -17.34 -18.70 0.35
N GLU A 325 -18.14 -18.49 1.40
CA GLU A 325 -18.98 -19.50 2.02
C GLU A 325 -20.21 -19.87 1.19
N SER A 326 -20.90 -18.90 0.61
CA SER A 326 -22.24 -19.12 0.04
C SER A 326 -22.56 -18.31 -1.21
N HIS A 327 -21.63 -17.50 -1.74
CA HIS A 327 -21.90 -16.48 -2.75
C HIS A 327 -23.04 -15.53 -2.35
N TRP A 328 -23.11 -15.20 -1.06
CA TRP A 328 -24.19 -14.41 -0.41
C TRP A 328 -25.58 -15.01 -0.57
N ASN A 329 -25.69 -16.33 -0.58
CA ASN A 329 -26.97 -17.04 -0.60
C ASN A 329 -27.41 -17.39 0.83
N PRO A 330 -28.48 -16.75 1.38
CA PRO A 330 -28.93 -17.04 2.74
C PRO A 330 -29.52 -18.46 2.87
N LYS A 331 -29.92 -19.11 1.78
CA LYS A 331 -30.48 -20.46 1.76
C LYS A 331 -29.44 -21.54 1.47
N ALA A 332 -28.16 -21.20 1.44
CA ALA A 332 -27.08 -22.17 1.19
C ALA A 332 -27.11 -23.29 2.25
N ALA A 333 -26.90 -24.52 1.80
CA ALA A 333 -26.80 -25.70 2.63
C ALA A 333 -25.81 -26.70 2.03
N SER A 334 -24.94 -27.28 2.85
CA SER A 334 -24.04 -28.36 2.44
C SER A 334 -24.56 -29.73 2.84
N SER A 335 -24.00 -30.78 2.27
CA SER A 335 -24.22 -32.20 2.68
C SER A 335 -23.76 -32.46 4.11
N THR A 336 -22.82 -31.69 4.65
CA THR A 336 -22.29 -31.79 6.01
C THR A 336 -23.14 -31.04 7.05
N GLY A 337 -24.26 -30.40 6.63
CA GLY A 337 -25.22 -29.78 7.53
C GLY A 337 -24.90 -28.33 7.94
N VAL A 338 -23.86 -27.69 7.35
CA VAL A 338 -23.65 -26.24 7.50
C VAL A 338 -24.67 -25.48 6.65
N ARG A 339 -25.12 -24.31 7.12
CA ARG A 339 -26.22 -23.56 6.47
C ARG A 339 -26.08 -22.06 6.59
N GLY A 340 -26.70 -21.38 5.63
CA GLY A 340 -26.86 -19.92 5.59
C GLY A 340 -25.68 -19.17 4.99
N MET A 341 -25.77 -17.84 5.03
CA MET A 341 -24.79 -16.94 4.41
C MET A 341 -23.33 -17.18 4.85
N MET A 342 -23.14 -17.58 6.12
CA MET A 342 -21.81 -17.82 6.72
C MET A 342 -21.56 -19.30 6.98
N MET A 343 -22.37 -20.20 6.40
CA MET A 343 -22.25 -21.66 6.47
C MET A 343 -21.97 -22.19 7.90
N LEU A 344 -22.74 -21.72 8.88
CA LEU A 344 -22.54 -22.11 10.28
C LEU A 344 -23.02 -23.54 10.54
N THR A 345 -22.25 -24.29 11.35
CA THR A 345 -22.72 -25.56 11.92
C THR A 345 -23.85 -25.29 12.91
N LYS A 346 -24.67 -26.30 13.18
CA LYS A 346 -25.71 -26.14 14.21
C LYS A 346 -25.13 -25.90 15.61
N PRO A 347 -24.11 -26.65 16.07
CA PRO A 347 -23.50 -26.39 17.38
C PRO A 347 -22.91 -24.99 17.51
N THR A 348 -22.24 -24.48 16.45
CA THR A 348 -21.70 -23.11 16.44
C THR A 348 -22.83 -22.09 16.55
N ALA A 349 -23.89 -22.24 15.76
CA ALA A 349 -25.02 -21.32 15.80
C ALA A 349 -25.71 -21.32 17.18
N ASP A 350 -25.95 -22.49 17.77
CA ASP A 350 -26.56 -22.61 19.08
C ASP A 350 -25.71 -21.95 20.18
N SER A 351 -24.37 -22.17 20.15
CA SER A 351 -23.44 -21.51 21.10
C SER A 351 -23.39 -19.99 21.01
N LEU A 352 -23.75 -19.44 19.82
CA LEU A 352 -23.77 -18.01 19.55
C LEU A 352 -25.19 -17.39 19.69
N GLY A 353 -26.19 -18.18 20.12
CA GLY A 353 -27.56 -17.73 20.24
C GLY A 353 -28.26 -17.44 18.91
N ILE A 354 -27.80 -18.03 17.82
CA ILE A 354 -28.39 -17.87 16.48
C ILE A 354 -29.50 -18.89 16.30
N LYS A 355 -30.75 -18.40 16.26
CA LYS A 355 -31.95 -19.25 16.17
C LYS A 355 -32.23 -19.74 14.74
N ASN A 356 -31.95 -18.90 13.74
CA ASN A 356 -32.20 -19.26 12.34
C ASN A 356 -30.97 -18.96 11.48
N ARG A 357 -30.23 -20.01 11.08
CA ARG A 357 -29.03 -19.90 10.23
C ARG A 357 -29.37 -19.48 8.79
N LEU A 358 -30.62 -19.65 8.32
CA LEU A 358 -31.07 -19.27 7.00
C LEU A 358 -31.60 -17.82 6.94
N ASP A 359 -31.70 -17.16 8.09
CA ASP A 359 -31.91 -15.71 8.14
C ASP A 359 -30.58 -15.00 7.89
N ALA A 360 -30.57 -14.10 6.90
CA ALA A 360 -29.32 -13.46 6.46
C ALA A 360 -28.68 -12.64 7.58
N GLU A 361 -29.45 -11.84 8.31
CA GLU A 361 -28.95 -10.99 9.38
C GLU A 361 -28.37 -11.82 10.52
N GLN A 362 -29.09 -12.85 10.97
CA GLN A 362 -28.60 -13.73 12.03
C GLN A 362 -27.36 -14.52 11.62
N SER A 363 -27.32 -15.01 10.38
CA SER A 363 -26.17 -15.73 9.85
C SER A 363 -24.92 -14.85 9.80
N ILE A 364 -25.03 -13.62 9.29
CA ILE A 364 -23.95 -12.62 9.26
C ILE A 364 -23.47 -12.30 10.68
N LYS A 365 -24.41 -12.00 11.59
CA LYS A 365 -24.10 -11.78 13.01
C LYS A 365 -23.30 -12.93 13.60
N GLY A 366 -23.80 -14.16 13.43
CA GLY A 366 -23.15 -15.36 14.00
C GLY A 366 -21.76 -15.59 13.43
N GLY A 367 -21.59 -15.46 12.10
CA GLY A 367 -20.27 -15.60 11.46
C GLY A 367 -19.28 -14.52 11.91
N THR A 368 -19.73 -13.28 12.07
CA THR A 368 -18.90 -12.17 12.56
C THR A 368 -18.42 -12.41 14.00
N ILE A 369 -19.33 -12.85 14.87
CA ILE A 369 -18.96 -13.21 16.26
C ILE A 369 -17.96 -14.36 16.26
N TYR A 370 -18.21 -15.40 15.46
CA TYR A 370 -17.37 -16.58 15.42
C TYR A 370 -15.95 -16.28 14.95
N ILE A 371 -15.79 -15.51 13.87
CA ILE A 371 -14.45 -15.11 13.40
C ILE A 371 -13.72 -14.24 14.43
N LYS A 372 -14.40 -13.31 15.12
CA LYS A 372 -13.80 -12.51 16.19
C LYS A 372 -13.34 -13.39 17.35
N GLN A 373 -14.12 -14.39 17.74
CA GLN A 373 -13.72 -15.36 18.77
C GLN A 373 -12.48 -16.16 18.37
N ILE A 374 -12.38 -16.55 17.10
CA ILE A 374 -11.19 -17.24 16.58
C ILE A 374 -9.98 -16.29 16.61
N ILE A 375 -10.11 -15.06 16.12
CA ILE A 375 -9.04 -14.05 16.13
C ILE A 375 -8.50 -13.85 17.56
N ASN A 376 -9.38 -13.74 18.54
CA ASN A 376 -9.00 -13.54 19.95
C ASN A 376 -8.27 -14.76 20.56
N ARG A 377 -8.33 -15.93 19.91
CA ARG A 377 -7.62 -17.16 20.33
C ARG A 377 -6.28 -17.33 19.61
N ILE A 378 -5.99 -16.50 18.60
CA ILE A 378 -4.70 -16.49 17.91
C ILE A 378 -3.65 -15.86 18.84
N PRO A 379 -2.46 -16.47 19.01
CA PRO A 379 -1.43 -15.98 19.92
C PRO A 379 -0.97 -14.56 19.63
N ASP A 380 -0.63 -13.81 20.66
CA ASP A 380 -0.09 -12.46 20.55
C ASP A 380 1.32 -12.40 19.94
N THR A 381 2.01 -13.54 19.85
CA THR A 381 3.29 -13.67 19.16
C THR A 381 3.15 -13.52 17.63
N ILE A 382 1.95 -13.79 17.08
CA ILE A 382 1.65 -13.60 15.67
C ILE A 382 1.37 -12.12 15.41
N PRO A 383 2.04 -11.48 14.43
CA PRO A 383 1.81 -10.09 14.08
C PRO A 383 0.34 -9.78 13.80
N ASN A 384 -0.16 -8.63 14.25
CA ASN A 384 -1.57 -8.27 14.14
C ASN A 384 -2.10 -8.35 12.71
N GLU A 385 -1.30 -7.92 11.75
CA GLU A 385 -1.61 -7.95 10.32
C GLU A 385 -1.71 -9.36 9.73
N GLU A 386 -1.12 -10.36 10.39
CA GLU A 386 -1.17 -11.76 9.93
C GLU A 386 -2.24 -12.58 10.66
N ARG A 387 -2.69 -12.18 11.85
CA ARG A 387 -3.65 -12.95 12.69
C ARG A 387 -4.91 -13.36 11.96
N ILE A 388 -5.40 -12.51 11.08
CA ILE A 388 -6.61 -12.80 10.31
C ILE A 388 -6.45 -14.01 9.39
N TRP A 389 -5.29 -14.21 8.79
CA TRP A 389 -5.04 -15.34 7.90
C TRP A 389 -5.01 -16.68 8.65
N PHE A 390 -4.39 -16.67 9.83
CA PHE A 390 -4.45 -17.82 10.75
C PHE A 390 -5.87 -18.09 11.21
N ALA A 391 -6.63 -17.06 11.53
CA ALA A 391 -8.02 -17.19 11.95
C ALA A 391 -8.92 -17.75 10.84
N LEU A 392 -8.72 -17.34 9.59
CA LEU A 392 -9.45 -17.87 8.44
C LEU A 392 -9.11 -19.34 8.18
N ALA A 393 -7.84 -19.73 8.29
CA ALA A 393 -7.47 -21.15 8.21
C ALA A 393 -8.14 -21.97 9.32
N ALA A 394 -8.11 -21.46 10.56
CA ALA A 394 -8.80 -22.10 11.68
C ALA A 394 -10.33 -22.13 11.54
N TYR A 395 -10.92 -21.10 10.92
CA TYR A 395 -12.35 -21.07 10.60
C TYR A 395 -12.74 -22.21 9.67
N ASN A 396 -11.92 -22.51 8.66
CA ASN A 396 -12.15 -23.55 7.67
C ASN A 396 -11.88 -24.95 8.20
N MET A 397 -10.73 -25.18 8.86
CA MET A 397 -10.25 -26.52 9.22
C MET A 397 -10.27 -26.81 10.73
N GLY A 398 -10.56 -25.82 11.54
CA GLY A 398 -10.56 -25.91 13.00
C GLY A 398 -9.23 -25.54 13.65
N MET A 399 -9.32 -25.01 14.88
CA MET A 399 -8.16 -24.57 15.67
C MET A 399 -7.14 -25.69 15.94
N GLY A 400 -7.60 -26.93 16.12
CA GLY A 400 -6.72 -28.06 16.42
C GLY A 400 -5.71 -28.30 15.30
N HIS A 401 -6.17 -28.36 14.06
CA HIS A 401 -5.30 -28.55 12.90
C HIS A 401 -4.40 -27.34 12.61
N LEU A 402 -4.84 -26.12 12.95
CA LEU A 402 -3.95 -24.96 12.90
C LEU A 402 -2.78 -25.11 13.89
N TRP A 403 -3.04 -25.65 15.09
CA TRP A 403 -1.96 -25.92 16.07
C TRP A 403 -1.02 -27.01 15.59
N ASP A 404 -1.54 -28.05 14.95
CA ASP A 404 -0.73 -29.08 14.31
C ASP A 404 0.17 -28.50 13.23
N ALA A 405 -0.36 -27.62 12.36
CA ALA A 405 0.42 -26.94 11.33
C ALA A 405 1.56 -26.10 11.94
N ARG A 406 1.29 -25.34 13.01
CA ARG A 406 2.32 -24.56 13.71
C ARG A 406 3.37 -25.44 14.37
N SER A 407 2.97 -26.56 14.96
CA SER A 407 3.90 -27.53 15.55
C SER A 407 4.78 -28.18 14.48
N LEU A 408 4.20 -28.51 13.33
CA LEU A 408 4.94 -29.07 12.20
C LEU A 408 5.90 -28.01 11.59
N ALA A 409 5.50 -26.74 11.53
CA ALA A 409 6.38 -25.65 11.11
C ALA A 409 7.66 -25.59 11.96
N ILE A 410 7.53 -25.70 13.30
CA ILE A 410 8.69 -25.76 14.20
C ILE A 410 9.58 -26.98 13.89
N LYS A 411 8.97 -28.18 13.73
CA LYS A 411 9.72 -29.41 13.40
C LYS A 411 10.52 -29.27 12.09
N LEU A 412 9.99 -28.50 11.12
CA LEU A 412 10.61 -28.28 9.81
C LEU A 412 11.47 -26.99 9.75
N ASN A 413 11.85 -26.42 10.90
CA ASN A 413 12.65 -25.21 11.01
C ASN A 413 12.04 -23.99 10.27
N LYS A 414 10.69 -23.90 10.28
CA LYS A 414 9.92 -22.77 9.78
C LYS A 414 9.37 -21.93 10.92
N ASN A 415 9.06 -20.67 10.65
CA ASN A 415 8.49 -19.79 11.66
C ASN A 415 6.98 -20.06 11.86
N PRO A 416 6.55 -20.59 13.05
CA PRO A 416 5.15 -20.91 13.32
C PRO A 416 4.25 -19.67 13.42
N ASP A 417 4.83 -18.47 13.55
CA ASP A 417 4.12 -17.19 13.68
C ASP A 417 4.12 -16.38 12.38
N SER A 418 4.66 -16.93 11.28
CA SER A 418 4.62 -16.36 9.93
C SER A 418 3.56 -17.08 9.09
N TRP A 419 2.57 -16.33 8.57
CA TRP A 419 1.57 -16.92 7.66
C TRP A 419 2.23 -17.50 6.40
N GLN A 420 3.24 -16.84 5.86
CA GLN A 420 3.98 -17.31 4.67
C GLN A 420 4.58 -18.70 4.89
N ASP A 421 5.10 -18.98 6.08
CA ASP A 421 5.68 -20.27 6.43
C ASP A 421 4.59 -21.30 6.72
N VAL A 422 3.61 -20.99 7.59
CA VAL A 422 2.53 -21.92 7.98
C VAL A 422 1.64 -22.28 6.79
N ARG A 423 1.41 -21.36 5.86
CA ARG A 423 0.68 -21.63 4.61
C ARG A 423 1.33 -22.75 3.78
N GLN A 424 2.67 -22.85 3.77
CA GLN A 424 3.40 -23.90 3.06
C GLN A 424 3.30 -25.26 3.79
N ILE A 425 3.11 -25.22 5.10
CA ILE A 425 2.98 -26.42 5.95
C ILE A 425 1.57 -27.00 5.90
N LEU A 426 0.53 -26.17 5.79
CA LEU A 426 -0.86 -26.61 5.81
C LEU A 426 -1.15 -27.80 4.86
N PRO A 427 -0.71 -27.80 3.58
CA PRO A 427 -0.91 -28.93 2.68
C PRO A 427 -0.33 -30.25 3.18
N LEU A 428 0.79 -30.21 3.90
CA LEU A 428 1.47 -31.38 4.43
C LEU A 428 0.63 -32.14 5.47
N LEU A 429 -0.39 -31.50 6.08
CA LEU A 429 -1.33 -32.15 7.00
C LEU A 429 -2.20 -33.21 6.32
N SER A 430 -2.18 -33.33 5.00
CA SER A 430 -2.84 -34.40 4.25
C SER A 430 -1.90 -35.56 3.88
N GLU A 431 -0.60 -35.43 4.15
CA GLU A 431 0.41 -36.44 3.83
C GLU A 431 0.68 -37.34 5.03
N GLU A 432 0.63 -38.67 4.84
CA GLU A 432 0.71 -39.67 5.89
C GLU A 432 2.01 -39.55 6.70
N GLU A 433 3.11 -39.23 6.05
CA GLU A 433 4.41 -39.01 6.69
C GLU A 433 4.36 -37.96 7.82
N TYR A 434 3.48 -36.95 7.69
CA TYR A 434 3.40 -35.86 8.65
C TYR A 434 2.23 -35.98 9.62
N TYR A 435 1.03 -36.36 9.15
CA TYR A 435 -0.15 -36.31 10.02
C TYR A 435 -0.19 -37.40 11.07
N THR A 436 0.49 -38.54 10.90
CA THR A 436 0.51 -39.63 11.85
C THR A 436 1.09 -39.24 13.21
N ASP A 437 2.03 -38.32 13.22
CA ASP A 437 2.69 -37.79 14.42
C ASP A 437 1.99 -36.55 15.02
N LEU A 438 0.90 -36.11 14.42
CA LEU A 438 0.21 -34.90 14.86
C LEU A 438 -0.96 -35.21 15.79
N LYS A 439 -1.21 -34.29 16.72
CA LYS A 439 -2.23 -34.49 17.77
C LYS A 439 -3.65 -34.67 17.22
N TYR A 440 -3.99 -33.92 16.17
CA TYR A 440 -5.32 -33.93 15.56
C TYR A 440 -5.37 -34.74 14.26
N GLY A 441 -4.21 -35.20 13.77
CA GLY A 441 -4.07 -36.08 12.63
C GLY A 441 -4.38 -35.47 11.28
N PHE A 442 -4.97 -36.25 10.38
CA PHE A 442 -5.26 -35.85 9.00
C PHE A 442 -6.12 -34.60 8.90
N ALA A 443 -5.68 -33.64 8.04
CA ALA A 443 -6.50 -32.50 7.65
C ALA A 443 -6.28 -32.14 6.17
N ARG A 444 -7.33 -31.60 5.53
CA ARG A 444 -7.27 -31.09 4.15
C ARG A 444 -6.70 -29.68 4.12
N GLY A 445 -5.45 -29.50 4.57
CA GLY A 445 -4.83 -28.19 4.72
C GLY A 445 -4.72 -27.39 3.43
N TYR A 446 -4.64 -28.05 2.28
CA TYR A 446 -4.71 -27.39 0.97
C TYR A 446 -6.05 -26.66 0.73
N GLN A 447 -7.18 -27.18 1.30
CA GLN A 447 -8.48 -26.50 1.21
C GLN A 447 -8.49 -25.23 2.06
N ALA A 448 -7.87 -25.26 3.24
CA ALA A 448 -7.73 -24.07 4.09
C ALA A 448 -6.87 -22.99 3.41
N VAL A 449 -5.78 -23.37 2.74
CA VAL A 449 -4.97 -22.42 1.94
C VAL A 449 -5.80 -21.82 0.82
N HIS A 450 -6.53 -22.63 0.06
CA HIS A 450 -7.38 -22.13 -1.02
C HIS A 450 -8.49 -21.21 -0.48
N PHE A 451 -9.09 -21.54 0.64
CA PHE A 451 -10.11 -20.73 1.32
C PHE A 451 -9.58 -19.33 1.67
N VAL A 452 -8.41 -19.29 2.31
CA VAL A 452 -7.76 -18.00 2.66
C VAL A 452 -7.40 -17.21 1.42
N ASP A 453 -6.77 -17.83 0.41
CA ASP A 453 -6.39 -17.17 -0.84
C ASP A 453 -7.61 -16.58 -1.57
N SER A 454 -8.72 -17.31 -1.63
CA SER A 454 -9.96 -16.84 -2.28
C SER A 454 -10.57 -15.65 -1.55
N ILE A 455 -10.61 -15.70 -0.19
CA ILE A 455 -11.12 -14.57 0.60
C ILE A 455 -10.28 -13.33 0.40
N GLN A 456 -8.95 -13.47 0.35
CA GLN A 456 -8.06 -12.35 0.07
C GLN A 456 -8.35 -11.74 -1.32
N GLN A 457 -8.59 -12.59 -2.33
CA GLN A 457 -8.94 -12.12 -3.67
C GLN A 457 -10.27 -11.36 -3.69
N TYR A 458 -11.33 -11.91 -3.08
CA TYR A 458 -12.62 -11.23 -2.98
C TYR A 458 -12.55 -9.93 -2.19
N TYR A 459 -11.81 -9.94 -1.07
CA TYR A 459 -11.60 -8.74 -0.26
C TYR A 459 -10.94 -7.62 -1.07
N MET A 460 -9.83 -7.91 -1.76
CA MET A 460 -9.11 -6.93 -2.59
C MET A 460 -9.95 -6.44 -3.78
N SER A 461 -10.72 -7.34 -4.41
CA SER A 461 -11.64 -6.96 -5.49
C SER A 461 -12.77 -6.05 -5.00
N LEU A 462 -13.33 -6.33 -3.82
CA LEU A 462 -14.37 -5.50 -3.22
C LEU A 462 -13.83 -4.12 -2.80
N VAL A 463 -12.67 -4.09 -2.15
CA VAL A 463 -11.99 -2.83 -1.79
C VAL A 463 -11.72 -1.98 -3.02
N GLY A 464 -11.12 -2.59 -4.06
CA GLY A 464 -10.82 -1.88 -5.30
C GLY A 464 -12.06 -1.36 -6.02
N TYR A 465 -13.11 -2.18 -6.10
CA TYR A 465 -14.38 -1.78 -6.71
C TYR A 465 -15.05 -0.59 -6.00
N LEU A 466 -15.07 -0.62 -4.67
CA LEU A 466 -15.68 0.46 -3.87
C LEU A 466 -14.87 1.74 -3.97
N LEU A 467 -13.54 1.64 -3.88
CA LEU A 467 -12.66 2.80 -4.01
C LEU A 467 -12.80 3.46 -5.39
N GLU A 468 -12.85 2.67 -6.46
CA GLU A 468 -13.06 3.19 -7.82
C GLU A 468 -14.42 3.89 -7.95
N SER A 469 -15.48 3.31 -7.37
CA SER A 469 -16.82 3.90 -7.40
C SER A 469 -16.89 5.22 -6.63
N GLU A 470 -16.17 5.34 -5.50
CA GLU A 470 -16.08 6.57 -4.70
C GLU A 470 -15.28 7.67 -5.41
N LEU A 471 -14.16 7.31 -6.03
CA LEU A 471 -13.38 8.26 -6.84
C LEU A 471 -14.19 8.81 -8.03
N ARG A 472 -14.99 7.95 -8.65
CA ARG A 472 -15.90 8.36 -9.74
C ARG A 472 -16.96 9.33 -9.26
N GLN A 473 -17.58 9.06 -8.11
CA GLN A 473 -18.61 9.94 -7.55
C GLN A 473 -18.03 11.31 -7.22
N LYS A 474 -16.86 11.36 -6.58
CA LYS A 474 -16.20 12.62 -6.25
C LYS A 474 -15.85 13.43 -7.49
N HIS A 475 -15.40 12.80 -8.58
CA HIS A 475 -15.13 13.49 -9.85
C HIS A 475 -16.38 14.05 -10.54
N ILE A 476 -17.52 13.37 -10.37
CA ILE A 476 -18.82 13.86 -10.83
C ILE A 476 -19.23 15.07 -9.99
N ASP A 477 -19.13 14.98 -8.67
CA ASP A 477 -19.50 16.05 -7.75
C ASP A 477 -18.64 17.31 -7.97
N GLU A 478 -17.32 17.16 -8.10
CA GLU A 478 -16.41 18.28 -8.43
C GLU A 478 -16.74 18.94 -9.78
N LYS A 479 -17.14 18.18 -10.79
CA LYS A 479 -17.60 18.73 -12.07
C LYS A 479 -18.93 19.47 -11.96
N PHE A 480 -19.88 18.96 -11.15
CA PHE A 480 -21.14 19.64 -10.91
C PHE A 480 -20.94 20.94 -10.14
N ASP A 481 -20.03 20.98 -9.16
CA ASP A 481 -19.70 22.20 -8.43
C ASP A 481 -19.05 23.27 -9.35
N LEU A 482 -18.18 22.87 -10.27
CA LEU A 482 -17.58 23.78 -11.26
C LEU A 482 -18.62 24.34 -12.24
N ILE A 483 -19.56 23.48 -12.70
CA ILE A 483 -20.65 23.92 -13.59
C ILE A 483 -21.63 24.84 -12.85
N SER A 484 -21.89 24.59 -11.57
CA SER A 484 -22.79 25.44 -10.77
C SER A 484 -22.19 26.81 -10.44
N LEU A 485 -20.85 26.91 -10.35
CA LEU A 485 -20.17 28.19 -10.18
C LEU A 485 -20.18 29.05 -11.46
N ASP A 486 -20.13 28.44 -12.64
CA ASP A 486 -20.25 29.15 -13.93
C ASP A 486 -21.66 29.71 -14.16
N PHE A 487 -22.70 29.00 -13.71
CA PHE A 487 -24.08 29.50 -13.79
C PHE A 487 -24.46 30.57 -12.74
N ALA A 488 -23.65 30.70 -11.69
CA ALA A 488 -23.86 31.76 -10.68
C ALA A 488 -23.10 33.06 -10.98
N SER A 489 -22.31 33.09 -12.06
CA SER A 489 -21.52 34.26 -12.52
C SER A 489 -22.12 34.96 -13.74
N GLU A 490 -23.23 34.52 -14.29
CA GLU A 490 -24.08 35.20 -15.28
C GLU A 490 -25.31 35.80 -14.58
#